data_820a5cac20d88bed78c95a30fbebb39e
#
_entry.id   820a5cac20d88bed78c95a30fbebb39e
#
_cell.length_a   1.000
_cell.length_b   1.000
_cell.length_c   1.000
_cell.angle_alpha   90.00
_cell.angle_beta   90.00
_cell.angle_gamma   90.00
#
_symmetry.space_group_name_H-M   'P 1'
#
loop_
_entity.id
_entity.type
_entity.pdbx_description
1 polymer ?
#
loop_
_entity_poly.entity_id
_entity_poly.type
_entity_poly.pdbx_seq_one_letter_code
_entity_poly.pdbx_strand_id
1 'polypeptide(L)'
;VSSFRIVVLASGNGTNLQAILDTLHGREGIEVVGVGSDKPGARALERARVAGVETALFPAADFAGREARDAAMAGWIESLGADLVALAGYM
;
A
#
# COMPACT_ATOMS: atom_id res chain seq x y z
N VAL A 1 -13.34 -15.13 11.98
CA VAL A 1 -11.91 -15.40 11.79
C VAL A 1 -11.23 -14.13 11.28
N SER A 2 -10.23 -13.66 12.00
CA SER A 2 -9.50 -12.48 11.58
C SER A 2 -8.51 -12.83 10.47
N SER A 3 -8.44 -12.01 9.47
CA SER A 3 -7.47 -12.18 8.40
C SER A 3 -6.12 -11.53 8.77
N PHE A 4 -5.06 -12.00 8.16
CA PHE A 4 -3.77 -11.36 8.27
C PHE A 4 -3.74 -10.24 7.24
N ARG A 5 -3.65 -9.00 7.70
CA ARG A 5 -3.86 -7.82 6.88
C ARG A 5 -2.54 -7.15 6.53
N ILE A 6 -2.31 -6.95 5.24
CA ILE A 6 -1.06 -6.39 4.73
C ILE A 6 -1.33 -5.07 4.03
N VAL A 7 -0.51 -4.06 4.33
CA VAL A 7 -0.44 -2.83 3.55
C VAL A 7 0.87 -2.85 2.77
N VAL A 8 0.82 -2.51 1.50
CA VAL A 8 2.02 -2.43 0.65
C VAL A 8 2.29 -0.98 0.30
N LEU A 9 3.51 -0.54 0.50
CA LEU A 9 3.97 0.78 0.04
C LEU A 9 4.83 0.57 -1.20
N ALA A 10 4.45 1.22 -2.29
CA ALA A 10 5.12 1.05 -3.57
C ALA A 10 5.26 2.38 -4.29
N SER A 11 6.31 2.55 -5.06
CA SER A 11 6.44 3.69 -5.94
C SER A 11 6.91 3.20 -7.30
N GLY A 12 6.31 3.70 -8.37
CA GLY A 12 6.68 3.32 -9.72
C GLY A 12 5.82 2.20 -10.30
N ASN A 13 6.46 1.22 -10.90
CA ASN A 13 5.78 0.25 -11.77
C ASN A 13 4.88 -0.76 -11.06
N GLY A 14 5.23 -1.15 -9.85
CA GLY A 14 4.41 -2.06 -9.08
C GLY A 14 4.52 -3.53 -9.45
N THR A 15 5.61 -3.95 -10.12
CA THR A 15 5.77 -5.36 -10.46
C THR A 15 5.90 -6.24 -9.23
N ASN A 16 6.60 -5.78 -8.20
CA ASN A 16 6.69 -6.50 -6.93
C ASN A 16 5.34 -6.56 -6.22
N LEU A 17 4.59 -5.46 -6.28
CA LEU A 17 3.22 -5.45 -5.75
C LEU A 17 2.36 -6.46 -6.48
N GLN A 18 2.44 -6.52 -7.81
CA GLN A 18 1.65 -7.48 -8.57
C GLN A 18 1.95 -8.91 -8.15
N ALA A 19 3.21 -9.23 -7.90
CA ALA A 19 3.59 -10.55 -7.41
C ALA A 19 2.95 -10.84 -6.05
N ILE A 20 2.91 -9.87 -5.16
CA ILE A 20 2.26 -10.01 -3.85
C ILE A 20 0.76 -10.24 -4.02
N LEU A 21 0.11 -9.46 -4.88
CA LEU A 21 -1.32 -9.62 -5.14
C LEU A 21 -1.62 -11.00 -5.71
N ASP A 22 -0.80 -11.46 -6.65
CA ASP A 22 -1.03 -12.74 -7.33
C ASP A 22 -0.79 -13.94 -6.43
N THR A 23 0.13 -13.83 -5.47
CA THR A 23 0.55 -14.97 -4.66
C THR A 23 -0.08 -15.01 -3.26
N LEU A 24 -0.37 -13.85 -2.67
CA LEU A 24 -0.81 -13.79 -1.28
C LEU A 24 -2.24 -13.30 -1.09
N HIS A 25 -2.67 -12.34 -1.89
CA HIS A 25 -3.96 -11.70 -1.68
C HIS A 25 -5.11 -12.69 -1.85
N GLY A 26 -5.95 -12.80 -0.83
CA GLY A 26 -7.09 -13.71 -0.86
C GLY A 26 -6.78 -15.14 -0.52
N ARG A 27 -5.54 -15.43 -0.14
CA ARG A 27 -5.14 -16.81 0.20
C ARG A 27 -5.16 -17.06 1.69
N GLU A 28 -5.87 -18.10 2.09
CA GLU A 28 -5.80 -18.65 3.45
C GLU A 28 -5.83 -17.61 4.57
N GLY A 29 -6.71 -16.63 4.45
CA GLY A 29 -6.84 -15.60 5.47
C GLY A 29 -5.81 -14.48 5.35
N ILE A 30 -5.09 -14.38 4.25
CA ILE A 30 -4.20 -13.26 3.97
C ILE A 30 -4.90 -12.27 3.05
N GLU A 31 -4.86 -11.00 3.40
CA GLU A 31 -5.52 -9.98 2.62
C GLU A 31 -4.63 -8.75 2.49
N VAL A 32 -4.41 -8.27 1.26
CA VAL A 32 -3.81 -6.96 1.03
C VAL A 32 -4.94 -5.94 1.17
N VAL A 33 -4.87 -5.12 2.19
CA VAL A 33 -5.96 -4.20 2.53
C VAL A 33 -5.73 -2.78 2.02
N GLY A 34 -4.52 -2.46 1.63
CA GLY A 34 -4.23 -1.13 1.10
C GLY A 34 -2.90 -1.09 0.39
N VAL A 35 -2.80 -0.19 -0.58
CA VAL A 35 -1.57 0.11 -1.31
C VAL A 35 -1.38 1.61 -1.29
N GLY A 36 -0.26 2.06 -0.74
CA GLY A 36 0.10 3.46 -0.70
C GLY A 36 1.27 3.77 -1.63
N SER A 37 1.28 4.97 -2.18
CA SER A 37 2.38 5.42 -3.03
C SER A 37 2.64 6.90 -2.81
N ASP A 38 3.86 7.33 -3.09
CA ASP A 38 4.26 8.73 -3.05
C ASP A 38 4.17 9.39 -4.44
N LYS A 39 3.84 8.64 -5.49
CA LYS A 39 3.83 9.15 -6.86
C LYS A 39 2.45 9.06 -7.49
N PRO A 40 1.88 10.21 -7.93
CA PRO A 40 0.50 10.24 -8.46
C PRO A 40 0.25 9.34 -9.66
N GLY A 41 1.23 9.15 -10.52
CA GLY A 41 1.06 8.32 -11.71
C GLY A 41 1.53 6.90 -11.57
N ALA A 42 1.74 6.41 -10.35
CA ALA A 42 2.30 5.09 -10.14
C ALA A 42 1.39 3.99 -10.65
N ARG A 43 1.92 3.09 -11.46
CA ARG A 43 1.16 1.93 -11.95
C ARG A 43 0.78 0.98 -10.82
N ALA A 44 1.52 1.04 -9.71
CA ALA A 44 1.18 0.28 -8.52
C ALA A 44 -0.24 0.57 -8.05
N LEU A 45 -0.66 1.83 -8.09
CA LEU A 45 -2.02 2.21 -7.68
C LEU A 45 -3.07 1.61 -8.61
N GLU A 46 -2.80 1.61 -9.91
CA GLU A 46 -3.71 1.01 -10.88
C GLU A 46 -3.83 -0.49 -10.68
N ARG A 47 -2.72 -1.16 -10.43
CA ARG A 47 -2.73 -2.60 -10.16
C ARG A 47 -3.57 -2.93 -8.93
N ALA A 48 -3.48 -2.09 -7.89
CA ALA A 48 -4.28 -2.27 -6.68
C ALA A 48 -5.76 -2.07 -6.96
N ARG A 49 -6.13 -1.05 -7.74
CA ARG A 49 -7.53 -0.81 -8.09
C ARG A 49 -8.12 -1.98 -8.84
N VAL A 50 -7.39 -2.54 -9.78
CA VAL A 50 -7.84 -3.70 -10.55
C VAL A 50 -8.10 -4.89 -9.63
N ALA A 51 -7.30 -5.03 -8.57
CA ALA A 51 -7.46 -6.11 -7.60
C ALA A 51 -8.53 -5.81 -6.54
N GLY A 52 -9.17 -4.66 -6.60
CA GLY A 52 -10.18 -4.27 -5.61
C GLY A 52 -9.60 -3.84 -4.28
N VAL A 53 -8.34 -3.42 -4.26
CA VAL A 53 -7.64 -3.01 -3.04
C VAL A 53 -7.67 -1.50 -2.89
N GLU A 54 -7.91 -1.02 -1.67
CA GLU A 54 -7.91 0.41 -1.38
C GLU A 54 -6.54 1.03 -1.67
N THR A 55 -6.54 2.24 -2.22
CA THR A 55 -5.31 2.97 -2.53
C THR A 55 -5.26 4.29 -1.80
N ALA A 56 -4.04 4.77 -1.53
CA ALA A 56 -3.83 6.09 -0.97
C ALA A 56 -2.56 6.69 -1.57
N LEU A 57 -2.57 8.01 -1.68
CA LEU A 57 -1.48 8.75 -2.30
C LEU A 57 -0.90 9.74 -1.28
N PHE A 58 0.41 9.72 -1.12
CA PHE A 58 1.11 10.60 -0.19
C PHE A 58 2.25 11.33 -0.92
N PRO A 59 1.93 12.28 -1.82
CA PRO A 59 2.97 12.97 -2.58
C PRO A 59 3.78 13.88 -1.66
N ALA A 60 5.09 13.90 -1.84
CA ALA A 60 5.97 14.73 -1.02
C ALA A 60 5.57 16.20 -1.04
N ALA A 61 5.07 16.69 -2.18
CA ALA A 61 4.68 18.09 -2.35
C ALA A 61 3.49 18.50 -1.47
N ASP A 62 2.68 17.56 -1.02
CA ASP A 62 1.49 17.85 -0.22
C ASP A 62 1.79 17.95 1.28
N PHE A 63 3.01 17.69 1.70
CA PHE A 63 3.37 17.65 3.10
C PHE A 63 4.50 18.62 3.43
N ALA A 64 4.49 19.14 4.67
CA ALA A 64 5.50 20.09 5.13
C ALA A 64 6.89 19.47 5.27
N GLY A 65 6.99 18.14 5.21
CA GLY A 65 8.25 17.44 5.31
C GLY A 65 8.02 15.95 5.44
N ARG A 66 9.10 15.23 5.52
CA ARG A 66 9.05 13.77 5.58
C ARG A 66 8.29 13.26 6.80
N GLU A 67 8.49 13.92 7.95
CA GLU A 67 7.81 13.51 9.18
C GLU A 67 6.29 13.64 9.08
N ALA A 68 5.80 14.74 8.48
CA ALA A 68 4.37 14.94 8.30
C ALA A 68 3.79 13.88 7.36
N ARG A 69 4.50 13.55 6.30
CA ARG A 69 4.08 12.51 5.36
C ARG A 69 4.06 11.15 6.03
N ASP A 70 5.12 10.81 6.76
CA ASP A 70 5.20 9.54 7.46
C ASP A 70 4.10 9.39 8.50
N ALA A 71 3.76 10.46 9.21
CA ALA A 71 2.67 10.45 10.18
C ALA A 71 1.31 10.19 9.51
N ALA A 72 1.08 10.81 8.34
CA ALA A 72 -0.16 10.58 7.59
C ALA A 72 -0.25 9.14 7.11
N MET A 73 0.86 8.59 6.64
CA MET A 73 0.91 7.20 6.20
C MET A 73 0.66 6.25 7.37
N ALA A 74 1.28 6.50 8.52
CA ALA A 74 1.09 5.67 9.71
C ALA A 74 -0.37 5.67 10.17
N GLY A 75 -1.02 6.82 10.16
CA GLY A 75 -2.43 6.92 10.53
C GLY A 75 -3.34 6.14 9.57
N TRP A 76 -3.04 6.22 8.29
CA TRP A 76 -3.80 5.47 7.28
C TRP A 76 -3.61 3.96 7.46
N ILE A 77 -2.36 3.53 7.67
CA ILE A 77 -2.05 2.11 7.91
C ILE A 77 -2.79 1.59 9.15
N GLU A 78 -2.78 2.36 10.23
CA GLU A 78 -3.51 1.99 11.44
C GLU A 78 -5.00 1.89 11.20
N SER A 79 -5.57 2.80 10.42
CA SER A 79 -7.01 2.80 10.14
C SER A 79 -7.44 1.55 9.38
N LEU A 80 -6.54 0.93 8.65
CA LEU A 80 -6.81 -0.30 7.92
C LEU A 80 -6.61 -1.56 8.77
N GLY A 81 -6.09 -1.41 9.99
CA GLY A 81 -5.82 -2.54 10.85
C GLY A 81 -4.75 -3.47 10.32
N ALA A 82 -3.69 -2.91 9.75
CA ALA A 82 -2.64 -3.71 9.14
C ALA A 82 -1.80 -4.46 10.18
N ASP A 83 -1.50 -5.71 9.89
CA ASP A 83 -0.61 -6.54 10.71
C ASP A 83 0.82 -6.47 10.20
N LEU A 84 1.01 -6.13 8.93
CA LEU A 84 2.31 -6.05 8.29
C LEU A 84 2.32 -4.96 7.24
N VAL A 85 3.44 -4.25 7.15
CA VAL A 85 3.68 -3.29 6.07
C VAL A 85 4.83 -3.82 5.24
N ALA A 86 4.58 -4.02 3.95
CA ALA A 86 5.59 -4.48 3.00
C ALA A 86 6.04 -3.33 2.12
N LEU A 87 7.33 -3.21 1.90
CA LEU A 87 7.88 -2.19 1.00
C LEU A 87 8.20 -2.84 -0.34
N ALA A 88 7.50 -2.43 -1.37
CA ALA A 88 7.67 -3.00 -2.72
C ALA A 88 8.21 -1.92 -3.65
N GLY A 89 9.49 -1.64 -3.53
CA GLY A 89 10.14 -0.60 -4.32
C GLY A 89 9.89 0.81 -3.82
N TYR A 90 9.40 0.96 -2.62
CA TYR A 90 9.19 2.27 -2.01
C TYR A 90 10.49 2.73 -1.34
N MET A 91 10.91 3.94 -1.64
CA MET A 91 12.13 4.49 -1.05
C MET A 91 11.92 5.77 -0.27
#